data_6c2d76f231e827d5744d84655b1bfbdc
#
_entry.id   6c2d76f231e827d5744d84655b1bfbdc
#
_cell.length_a   1.000
_cell.length_b   1.000
_cell.length_c   1.000
_cell.angle_alpha   90.00
_cell.angle_beta   90.00
_cell.angle_gamma   90.00
#
_symmetry.space_group_name_H-M   'P 1'
#
loop_
_entity.id
_entity.type
_entity.pdbx_description
1 polymer ?
#
loop_
_entity_poly.entity_id
_entity_poly.type
_entity_poly.pdbx_seq_one_letter_code
_entity_poly.pdbx_strand_id
1 'polypeptide(L)'
;MHHRCLICCGSNTDYEKSFEIARQELQAYFPTIRFSKGEFTTPYNLENQNLFYNQIAQFETSLPAEEVEMLLKGIEHTCGRSIDDRENICMDIDLLRYDKEVLREDDYERSYVQNGIKELKE
;
A
#
# COMPACT_ATOMS: atom_id res chain seq x y z
N MET A 1 18.81 -7.82 -12.13
CA MET A 1 18.21 -6.51 -12.50
C MET A 1 17.20 -6.10 -11.44
N HIS A 2 17.24 -4.86 -11.01
CA HIS A 2 16.33 -4.36 -9.98
C HIS A 2 15.24 -3.48 -10.58
N HIS A 3 14.02 -3.76 -10.17
CA HIS A 3 12.85 -2.97 -10.56
C HIS A 3 12.43 -2.08 -9.40
N ARG A 4 12.03 -0.88 -9.70
CA ARG A 4 11.57 0.08 -8.69
C ARG A 4 10.05 0.04 -8.61
N CYS A 5 9.54 -0.20 -7.39
CA CYS A 5 8.11 -0.33 -7.15
C CYS A 5 7.61 0.77 -6.20
N LEU A 6 6.40 1.25 -6.48
CA LEU A 6 5.69 2.18 -5.62
C LEU A 6 4.38 1.54 -5.22
N ILE A 7 4.11 1.49 -3.92
CA ILE A 7 2.88 0.90 -3.38
C ILE A 7 2.15 1.89 -2.48
N CYS A 8 0.84 1.66 -2.33
CA CYS A 8 0.02 2.37 -1.35
C CYS A 8 -0.60 1.35 -0.41
N CYS A 9 -0.44 1.57 0.89
CA CYS A 9 -1.07 0.78 1.92
C CYS A 9 -2.18 1.60 2.55
N GLY A 10 -3.37 1.01 2.75
CA GLY A 10 -4.50 1.70 3.35
C GLY A 10 -5.27 0.79 4.29
N SER A 11 -5.82 1.37 5.35
CA SER A 11 -6.64 0.64 6.33
C SER A 11 -7.67 1.57 6.95
N ASN A 12 -8.88 1.07 7.14
CA ASN A 12 -9.92 1.79 7.88
C ASN A 12 -10.35 1.08 9.16
N THR A 13 -9.68 -0.02 9.52
CA THR A 13 -10.01 -0.85 10.68
C THR A 13 -8.73 -1.30 11.36
N ASP A 14 -8.59 -1.00 12.66
CA ASP A 14 -7.40 -1.38 13.44
C ASP A 14 -6.09 -1.04 12.73
N TYR A 15 -6.00 0.16 12.17
CA TYR A 15 -4.91 0.51 11.28
C TYR A 15 -3.54 0.39 11.97
N GLU A 16 -3.43 0.71 13.25
CA GLU A 16 -2.15 0.65 13.96
C GLU A 16 -1.60 -0.78 13.96
N LYS A 17 -2.44 -1.75 14.31
CA LYS A 17 -2.07 -3.16 14.34
C LYS A 17 -1.79 -3.68 12.93
N SER A 18 -2.68 -3.37 11.99
CA SER A 18 -2.54 -3.84 10.61
C SER A 18 -1.28 -3.29 9.95
N PHE A 19 -0.97 -2.02 10.16
CA PHE A 19 0.26 -1.43 9.62
C PHE A 19 1.51 -1.99 10.28
N GLU A 20 1.47 -2.30 11.57
CA GLU A 20 2.60 -2.95 12.22
C GLU A 20 2.93 -4.28 11.56
N ILE A 21 1.91 -5.11 11.35
CA ILE A 21 2.07 -6.41 10.68
C ILE A 21 2.57 -6.20 9.24
N ALA A 22 1.91 -5.32 8.49
CA ALA A 22 2.25 -5.09 7.09
C ALA A 22 3.68 -4.60 6.92
N ARG A 23 4.12 -3.65 7.75
CA ARG A 23 5.48 -3.11 7.65
C ARG A 23 6.53 -4.18 7.93
N GLN A 24 6.29 -5.04 8.91
CA GLN A 24 7.22 -6.13 9.21
C GLN A 24 7.34 -7.10 8.04
N GLU A 25 6.21 -7.48 7.45
CA GLU A 25 6.20 -8.38 6.29
C GLU A 25 6.84 -7.73 5.07
N LEU A 26 6.51 -6.48 4.81
CA LEU A 26 7.08 -5.75 3.68
C LEU A 26 8.59 -5.61 3.80
N GLN A 27 9.09 -5.32 4.99
CA GLN A 27 10.54 -5.21 5.22
C GLN A 27 11.24 -6.54 5.02
N ALA A 28 10.59 -7.64 5.38
CA ALA A 28 11.17 -8.97 5.20
C ALA A 28 11.29 -9.34 3.72
N TYR A 29 10.26 -9.02 2.91
CA TYR A 29 10.30 -9.30 1.48
C TYR A 29 11.10 -8.28 0.68
N PHE A 30 11.09 -7.03 1.11
CA PHE A 30 11.70 -5.92 0.37
C PHE A 30 12.59 -5.08 1.30
N PRO A 31 13.83 -5.54 1.54
CA PRO A 31 14.71 -4.87 2.51
C PRO A 31 15.04 -3.41 2.21
N THR A 32 14.90 -2.97 0.95
CA THR A 32 15.18 -1.59 0.56
C THR A 32 13.99 -0.66 0.80
N ILE A 33 12.87 -1.18 1.32
CA ILE A 33 11.63 -0.41 1.42
C ILE A 33 11.78 0.83 2.31
N ARG A 34 11.21 1.93 1.84
CA ARG A 34 11.10 3.19 2.59
C ARG A 34 9.65 3.62 2.60
N PHE A 35 9.19 4.10 3.74
CA PHE A 35 7.81 4.53 3.95
C PHE A 35 7.72 6.04 4.07
N SER A 36 6.67 6.62 3.48
CA SER A 36 6.31 8.01 3.68
C SER A 36 5.58 8.17 5.02
N LYS A 37 5.23 9.41 5.37
CA LYS A 37 4.31 9.66 6.47
C LYS A 37 2.93 9.15 6.09
N GLY A 38 2.17 8.68 7.08
CA GLY A 38 0.80 8.31 6.85
C GLY A 38 -0.12 9.52 6.82
N GLU A 39 -1.21 9.42 6.08
CA GLU A 39 -2.26 10.44 6.01
C GLU A 39 -3.62 9.81 6.14
N PHE A 40 -4.53 10.49 6.84
CA PHE A 40 -5.92 10.08 6.89
C PHE A 40 -6.68 10.68 5.72
N THR A 41 -7.54 9.87 5.09
CA THR A 41 -8.40 10.32 3.99
C THR A 41 -9.83 9.86 4.23
N THR A 42 -10.79 10.55 3.60
CA THR A 42 -12.20 10.14 3.65
C THR A 42 -12.43 8.94 2.72
N PRO A 43 -13.34 8.03 3.09
CA PRO A 43 -13.61 6.87 2.25
C PRO A 43 -14.33 7.25 0.96
N TYR A 44 -14.17 6.40 -0.07
CA TYR A 44 -14.87 6.52 -1.35
C TYR A 44 -15.85 5.38 -1.49
N ASN A 45 -17.11 5.71 -1.78
CA ASN A 45 -18.16 4.73 -2.10
C ASN A 45 -18.36 3.65 -1.04
N LEU A 46 -18.15 4.00 0.24
CA LEU A 46 -18.37 3.08 1.36
C LEU A 46 -19.43 3.66 2.29
N GLU A 47 -20.24 2.78 2.88
CA GLU A 47 -21.19 3.18 3.92
C GLU A 47 -20.46 3.45 5.23
N ASN A 48 -19.40 2.70 5.51
CA ASN A 48 -18.54 2.92 6.66
C ASN A 48 -17.80 4.24 6.48
N GLN A 49 -18.01 5.15 7.43
CA GLN A 49 -17.42 6.49 7.39
C GLN A 49 -16.10 6.60 8.12
N ASN A 50 -15.53 5.50 8.57
CA ASN A 50 -14.20 5.52 9.19
C ASN A 50 -13.17 6.03 8.18
N LEU A 51 -12.26 6.86 8.67
CA LEU A 51 -11.19 7.37 7.82
C LEU A 51 -10.24 6.25 7.45
N PHE A 52 -9.70 6.34 6.24
CA PHE A 52 -8.59 5.48 5.83
C PHE A 52 -7.29 6.12 6.28
N TYR A 53 -6.41 5.32 6.85
CA TYR A 53 -5.03 5.69 7.06
C TYR A 53 -4.22 5.15 5.88
N ASN A 54 -3.52 6.02 5.17
CA ASN A 54 -2.78 5.67 3.95
C ASN A 54 -1.31 5.97 4.12
N GLN A 55 -0.48 5.09 3.60
CA GLN A 55 0.97 5.29 3.61
C GLN A 55 1.55 4.80 2.29
N ILE A 56 2.44 5.59 1.71
CA ILE A 56 3.12 5.25 0.47
C ILE A 56 4.47 4.65 0.80
N ALA A 57 4.90 3.67 0.00
CA ALA A 57 6.22 3.07 0.17
C ALA A 57 6.85 2.81 -1.18
N GLN A 58 8.17 2.81 -1.19
CA GLN A 58 8.97 2.57 -2.39
C GLN A 58 10.06 1.57 -2.06
N PHE A 59 10.27 0.63 -2.98
CA PHE A 59 11.31 -0.40 -2.81
C PHE A 59 11.84 -0.85 -4.16
N GLU A 60 12.94 -1.59 -4.12
CA GLU A 60 13.50 -2.25 -5.29
C GLU A 60 13.42 -3.76 -5.11
N THR A 61 13.22 -4.47 -6.20
CA THR A 61 13.12 -5.92 -6.19
C THR A 61 13.53 -6.49 -7.54
N SER A 62 13.98 -7.74 -7.55
CA SER A 62 14.24 -8.47 -8.78
C SER A 62 13.02 -9.24 -9.28
N LEU A 63 11.91 -9.21 -8.52
CA LEU A 63 10.71 -9.98 -8.85
C LEU A 63 9.91 -9.31 -9.97
N PRO A 64 9.25 -10.11 -10.83
CA PRO A 64 8.29 -9.54 -11.79
C PRO A 64 7.08 -8.97 -11.07
N ALA A 65 6.38 -8.06 -11.75
CA ALA A 65 5.23 -7.34 -11.16
C ALA A 65 4.16 -8.31 -10.62
N GLU A 66 3.89 -9.40 -11.34
CA GLU A 66 2.88 -10.38 -10.91
C GLU A 66 3.22 -11.01 -9.58
N GLU A 67 4.50 -11.34 -9.37
CA GLU A 67 4.94 -11.92 -8.09
C GLU A 67 4.88 -10.90 -6.96
N VAL A 68 5.23 -9.65 -7.25
CA VAL A 68 5.09 -8.57 -6.27
C VAL A 68 3.63 -8.48 -5.83
N GLU A 69 2.70 -8.43 -6.78
CA GLU A 69 1.27 -8.35 -6.47
C GLU A 69 0.79 -9.54 -5.63
N MET A 70 1.27 -10.74 -5.93
CA MET A 70 0.93 -11.93 -5.15
C MET A 70 1.39 -11.80 -3.69
N LEU A 71 2.61 -11.31 -3.48
CA LEU A 71 3.13 -11.08 -2.14
C LEU A 71 2.31 -10.04 -1.39
N LEU A 72 1.92 -8.95 -2.07
CA LEU A 72 1.11 -7.90 -1.45
C LEU A 72 -0.26 -8.44 -1.02
N LYS A 73 -0.89 -9.26 -1.85
CA LYS A 73 -2.16 -9.91 -1.51
C LYS A 73 -2.02 -10.84 -0.31
N GLY A 74 -0.90 -11.59 -0.25
CA GLY A 74 -0.60 -12.45 0.90
C GLY A 74 -0.47 -11.65 2.20
N ILE A 75 0.15 -10.48 2.13
CA ILE A 75 0.28 -9.59 3.29
C ILE A 75 -1.08 -9.06 3.74
N GLU A 76 -1.95 -8.66 2.79
CA GLU A 76 -3.32 -8.25 3.11
C GLU A 76 -4.04 -9.34 3.91
N HIS A 77 -3.91 -10.58 3.46
CA HIS A 77 -4.53 -11.73 4.12
C HIS A 77 -3.97 -11.94 5.52
N THR A 78 -2.66 -11.82 5.69
CA THR A 78 -1.99 -11.94 6.98
C THR A 78 -2.48 -10.87 7.97
N CYS A 79 -2.81 -9.69 7.47
CA CYS A 79 -3.38 -8.62 8.28
C CYS A 79 -4.84 -8.85 8.66
N GLY A 80 -5.47 -9.89 8.13
CA GLY A 80 -6.85 -10.24 8.45
C GLY A 80 -7.89 -9.76 7.43
N ARG A 81 -7.46 -9.36 6.23
CA ARG A 81 -8.38 -8.94 5.19
C ARG A 81 -9.30 -10.09 4.78
N SER A 82 -10.61 -9.83 4.76
CA SER A 82 -11.62 -10.80 4.32
C SER A 82 -12.28 -10.31 3.03
N ILE A 83 -12.44 -11.22 2.06
CA ILE A 83 -13.13 -10.92 0.80
C ILE A 83 -14.60 -10.61 1.05
N ASP A 84 -15.18 -11.22 2.09
CA ASP A 84 -16.59 -11.06 2.40
C ASP A 84 -16.91 -9.72 3.08
N ASP A 85 -15.92 -9.06 3.64
CA ASP A 85 -16.11 -7.78 4.32
C ASP A 85 -15.56 -6.65 3.45
N ARG A 86 -16.47 -5.94 2.79
CA ARG A 86 -16.11 -4.84 1.88
C ARG A 86 -16.06 -3.49 2.57
N GLU A 87 -16.55 -3.42 3.81
CA GLU A 87 -16.64 -2.16 4.56
C GLU A 87 -15.51 -2.00 5.56
N ASN A 88 -15.09 -3.08 6.20
CA ASN A 88 -14.01 -3.08 7.18
C ASN A 88 -12.76 -3.64 6.54
N ILE A 89 -11.91 -2.75 6.08
CA ILE A 89 -10.70 -3.09 5.33
C ILE A 89 -9.50 -2.96 6.25
N CYS A 90 -9.02 -4.11 6.75
CA CYS A 90 -7.85 -4.15 7.64
C CYS A 90 -6.59 -3.69 6.92
N MET A 91 -6.43 -4.11 5.68
CA MET A 91 -5.27 -3.70 4.87
C MET A 91 -5.58 -3.87 3.39
N ASP A 92 -5.29 -2.82 2.63
CA ASP A 92 -5.35 -2.81 1.19
C ASP A 92 -3.99 -2.33 0.70
N ILE A 93 -3.31 -3.14 -0.11
CA ILE A 93 -1.99 -2.80 -0.62
C ILE A 93 -2.01 -2.88 -2.14
N ASP A 94 -1.85 -1.74 -2.79
CA ASP A 94 -1.89 -1.65 -4.24
C ASP A 94 -0.53 -1.31 -4.82
N LEU A 95 -0.13 -2.05 -5.85
CA LEU A 95 1.04 -1.72 -6.63
C LEU A 95 0.65 -0.61 -7.62
N LEU A 96 1.16 0.59 -7.39
CA LEU A 96 0.79 1.76 -8.17
C LEU A 96 1.68 1.97 -9.38
N ARG A 97 2.96 1.66 -9.25
CA ARG A 97 3.92 1.84 -10.33
C ARG A 97 5.00 0.76 -10.25
N TYR A 98 5.35 0.22 -11.40
CA TYR A 98 6.43 -0.75 -11.55
C TYR A 98 7.39 -0.19 -12.61
N ASP A 99 8.60 0.18 -12.20
CA ASP A 99 9.54 0.95 -13.01
C ASP A 99 8.89 2.25 -13.49
N LYS A 100 8.69 2.43 -14.79
CA LYS A 100 8.06 3.64 -15.35
C LYS A 100 6.58 3.45 -15.64
N GLU A 101 6.06 2.25 -15.48
CA GLU A 101 4.67 1.95 -15.81
C GLU A 101 3.76 2.23 -14.61
N VAL A 102 2.83 3.16 -14.81
CA VAL A 102 1.79 3.45 -13.81
C VAL A 102 0.65 2.47 -14.04
N LEU A 103 0.34 1.67 -13.01
CA LEU A 103 -0.63 0.58 -13.11
C LEU A 103 -2.04 0.99 -12.69
N ARG A 104 -2.16 2.04 -11.87
CA ARG A 104 -3.44 2.54 -11.36
C ARG A 104 -3.41 4.06 -11.43
N GLU A 105 -3.73 4.61 -12.60
CA GLU A 105 -3.61 6.05 -12.86
C GLU A 105 -4.45 6.90 -11.92
N ASP A 106 -5.71 6.53 -11.70
CA ASP A 106 -6.59 7.32 -10.83
C ASP A 106 -6.05 7.39 -9.40
N ASP A 107 -5.61 6.25 -8.88
CA ASP A 107 -5.04 6.20 -7.52
C ASP A 107 -3.69 6.91 -7.45
N TYR A 108 -2.87 6.74 -8.49
CA TYR A 108 -1.54 7.34 -8.55
C TYR A 108 -1.61 8.86 -8.46
N GLU A 109 -2.64 9.49 -9.05
CA GLU A 109 -2.79 10.94 -9.10
C GLU A 109 -3.39 11.55 -7.83
N ARG A 110 -3.81 10.74 -6.86
CA ARG A 110 -4.37 11.28 -5.62
C ARG A 110 -3.33 12.10 -4.86
N SER A 111 -3.79 13.15 -4.18
CA SER A 111 -2.90 14.09 -3.49
C SER A 111 -1.99 13.41 -2.48
N TYR A 112 -2.51 12.49 -1.68
CA TYR A 112 -1.70 11.82 -0.67
C TYR A 112 -0.62 10.91 -1.29
N VAL A 113 -0.89 10.35 -2.47
CA VAL A 113 0.10 9.57 -3.20
C VAL A 113 1.21 10.47 -3.71
N GLN A 114 0.86 11.59 -4.34
CA GLN A 114 1.84 12.54 -4.86
C GLN A 114 2.68 13.16 -3.75
N ASN A 115 2.08 13.43 -2.59
CA ASN A 115 2.80 13.92 -1.42
C ASN A 115 3.83 12.89 -0.94
N GLY A 116 3.42 11.62 -0.89
CA GLY A 116 4.33 10.53 -0.51
C GLY A 116 5.50 10.38 -1.47
N ILE A 117 5.24 10.50 -2.77
CA ILE A 117 6.30 10.42 -3.78
C ILE A 117 7.33 11.53 -3.58
N LYS A 118 6.87 12.76 -3.36
CA LYS A 118 7.76 13.89 -3.11
C LYS A 118 8.62 13.66 -1.88
N GLU A 119 8.01 13.17 -0.81
CA GLU A 119 8.72 12.87 0.43
C GLU A 119 9.80 11.81 0.22
N LEU A 120 9.48 10.74 -0.52
CA LEU A 120 10.41 9.64 -0.73
C LEU A 120 11.56 9.98 -1.69
N LYS A 121 11.45 11.03 -2.47
CA LYS A 121 12.54 11.49 -3.34
C LYS A 121 13.64 12.20 -2.57
N GLU A 122 13.35 12.64 -1.39
CA GLU A 122 14.32 13.31 -0.50
C GLU A 122 15.00 12.31 0.48
#